data_a50261f0547dcddbfe1f5a888739dc7a
#
_entry.id   a50261f0547dcddbfe1f5a888739dc7a
#
_cell.length_a   1.000
_cell.length_b   1.000
_cell.length_c   1.000
_cell.angle_alpha   90.00
_cell.angle_beta   90.00
_cell.angle_gamma   90.00
#
_symmetry.space_group_name_H-M   'P 1'
#
loop_
_entity.id
_entity.type
_entity.pdbx_description
1 polymer ?
#
loop_
_entity_poly.entity_id
_entity_poly.type
_entity_poly.pdbx_seq_one_letter_code
_entity_poly.pdbx_strand_id
1 'polypeptide(L)'
;QPHRYSRLHSLFEDFCACFNDADTVLVADVYAAGEQPIEGADRDGLVEGLRMRGHRQVLPLPSAEALPSMVRDLAQPGDFVVCLGAGNITAWANALPGELDKLHGTEGGKNR
;
A
#
# COMPACT_ATOMS: atom_id res chain seq x y z
N GLN A 1 -3.39 -3.99 -0.05
CA GLN A 1 -3.14 -5.20 0.77
C GLN A 1 -3.71 -6.43 0.07
N PRO A 2 -2.86 -7.25 -0.55
CA PRO A 2 -3.35 -8.49 -1.16
C PRO A 2 -4.00 -9.39 -0.10
N HIS A 3 -5.08 -10.06 -0.49
CA HIS A 3 -5.83 -10.93 0.41
C HIS A 3 -5.61 -12.37 -0.02
N ARG A 4 -4.94 -13.16 0.83
CA ARG A 4 -4.55 -14.54 0.64
C ARG A 4 -3.42 -14.73 -0.37
N TYR A 5 -2.47 -15.57 0.02
CA TYR A 5 -1.34 -15.92 -0.85
C TYR A 5 -1.77 -16.67 -2.10
N SER A 6 -2.76 -17.55 -1.96
CA SER A 6 -3.26 -18.34 -3.11
C SER A 6 -3.88 -17.45 -4.17
N ARG A 7 -4.61 -16.42 -3.76
CA ARG A 7 -5.21 -15.48 -4.72
C ARG A 7 -4.15 -14.67 -5.43
N LEU A 8 -3.17 -14.14 -4.68
CA LEU A 8 -2.07 -13.41 -5.29
C LEU A 8 -1.29 -14.30 -6.25
N HIS A 9 -1.02 -15.54 -5.87
CA HIS A 9 -0.32 -16.49 -6.73
C HIS A 9 -1.09 -16.74 -8.04
N SER A 10 -2.38 -17.03 -7.94
CA SER A 10 -3.21 -17.36 -9.11
C SER A 10 -3.39 -16.19 -10.06
N LEU A 11 -3.42 -14.96 -9.53
CA LEU A 11 -3.71 -13.75 -10.32
C LEU A 11 -2.51 -12.82 -10.42
N PHE A 12 -1.31 -13.35 -10.20
CA PHE A 12 -0.10 -12.54 -10.05
C PHE A 12 0.12 -11.62 -11.25
N GLU A 13 0.01 -12.14 -12.46
CA GLU A 13 0.21 -11.35 -13.68
C GLU A 13 -0.82 -10.23 -13.80
N ASP A 14 -2.07 -10.51 -13.45
CA ASP A 14 -3.13 -9.51 -13.47
C ASP A 14 -2.86 -8.41 -12.44
N PHE A 15 -2.41 -8.77 -11.24
CA PHE A 15 -2.02 -7.79 -10.23
C PHE A 15 -0.87 -6.91 -10.72
N CYS A 16 0.12 -7.49 -11.37
CA CYS A 16 1.27 -6.73 -11.88
C CYS A 16 0.88 -5.74 -12.97
N ALA A 17 -0.25 -5.94 -13.65
CA ALA A 17 -0.69 -5.12 -14.77
C ALA A 17 -1.82 -4.15 -14.43
N CYS A 18 -2.46 -4.26 -13.26
CA CYS A 18 -3.71 -3.54 -12.99
C CYS A 18 -3.53 -2.13 -12.40
N PHE A 19 -2.32 -1.73 -12.06
CA PHE A 19 -2.08 -0.44 -11.39
C PHE A 19 -1.42 0.61 -12.28
N ASN A 20 -1.51 0.47 -13.59
CA ASN A 20 -0.84 1.37 -14.52
C ASN A 20 -1.31 2.82 -14.40
N ASP A 21 -2.56 3.03 -14.01
CA ASP A 21 -3.13 4.38 -13.87
C ASP A 21 -2.83 5.02 -12.51
N ALA A 22 -2.27 4.28 -11.58
CA ALA A 22 -1.87 4.83 -10.29
C ALA A 22 -0.49 5.46 -10.40
N ASP A 23 -0.34 6.67 -9.85
CA ASP A 23 0.96 7.36 -9.85
C ASP A 23 1.95 6.69 -8.90
N THR A 24 1.47 6.29 -7.72
CA THR A 24 2.26 5.62 -6.69
C THR A 24 1.48 4.43 -6.17
N VAL A 25 2.15 3.31 -5.99
CA VAL A 25 1.57 2.10 -5.41
C VAL A 25 2.36 1.72 -4.16
N LEU A 26 1.67 1.64 -3.04
CA LEU A 26 2.22 1.09 -1.80
C LEU A 26 1.66 -0.31 -1.60
N VAL A 27 2.53 -1.30 -1.51
CA VAL A 27 2.12 -2.69 -1.39
C VAL A 27 2.35 -3.14 0.05
N ALA A 28 1.26 -3.49 0.73
CA ALA A 28 1.31 -4.03 2.09
C ALA A 28 1.57 -5.53 2.08
N ASP A 29 1.89 -6.07 3.25
CA ASP A 29 1.99 -7.53 3.41
C ASP A 29 0.67 -8.19 3.05
N VAL A 30 0.76 -9.41 2.54
CA VAL A 30 -0.42 -10.22 2.25
C VAL A 30 -1.19 -10.49 3.54
N TYR A 31 -2.49 -10.29 3.50
CA TYR A 31 -3.38 -10.74 4.58
C TYR A 31 -3.61 -12.23 4.39
N ALA A 32 -2.96 -13.03 5.23
CA ALA A 32 -2.85 -14.48 5.01
C ALA A 32 -4.17 -15.23 5.13
N ALA A 33 -5.08 -14.77 5.99
CA ALA A 33 -6.38 -15.43 6.25
C ALA A 33 -6.22 -16.92 6.60
N GLY A 34 -5.17 -17.24 7.38
CA GLY A 34 -4.89 -18.61 7.80
C GLY A 34 -4.05 -19.44 6.84
N GLU A 35 -3.71 -18.90 5.67
CA GLU A 35 -2.88 -19.63 4.70
C GLU A 35 -1.40 -19.56 5.06
N GLN A 36 -0.65 -20.55 4.56
CA GLN A 36 0.80 -20.52 4.60
C GLN A 36 1.35 -19.65 3.47
N PRO A 37 2.51 -18.98 3.69
CA PRO A 37 3.15 -18.21 2.63
C PRO A 37 3.48 -19.06 1.41
N ILE A 38 3.37 -18.44 0.24
CA ILE A 38 3.78 -19.04 -1.04
C ILE A 38 4.93 -18.19 -1.57
N GLU A 39 6.07 -18.81 -1.80
CA GLU A 39 7.27 -18.11 -2.26
C GLU A 39 6.99 -17.34 -3.55
N GLY A 40 7.38 -16.07 -3.58
CA GLY A 40 7.17 -15.19 -4.73
C GLY A 40 5.79 -14.54 -4.79
N ALA A 41 4.79 -15.09 -4.09
CA ALA A 41 3.44 -14.54 -4.02
C ALA A 41 3.26 -13.76 -2.71
N ASP A 42 4.09 -12.73 -2.54
CA ASP A 42 4.12 -11.91 -1.33
C ASP A 42 4.29 -10.43 -1.71
N ARG A 43 4.39 -9.57 -0.69
CA ARG A 43 4.56 -8.13 -0.90
C ARG A 43 5.75 -7.83 -1.80
N ASP A 44 6.91 -8.37 -1.45
CA ASP A 44 8.14 -8.05 -2.17
C ASP A 44 8.11 -8.60 -3.60
N GLY A 45 7.53 -9.77 -3.79
CA GLY A 45 7.32 -10.33 -5.12
C GLY A 45 6.42 -9.47 -5.99
N LEU A 46 5.35 -8.93 -5.41
CA LEU A 46 4.44 -8.05 -6.15
C LEU A 46 5.10 -6.71 -6.47
N VAL A 47 5.85 -6.13 -5.54
CA VAL A 47 6.62 -4.91 -5.78
C VAL A 47 7.56 -5.11 -6.97
N GLU A 48 8.31 -6.21 -6.96
CA GLU A 48 9.24 -6.55 -8.05
C GLU A 48 8.50 -6.73 -9.37
N GLY A 49 7.38 -7.47 -9.36
CA GLY A 49 6.57 -7.70 -10.56
C GLY A 49 6.02 -6.41 -11.16
N LEU A 50 5.55 -5.50 -10.34
CA LEU A 50 5.06 -4.20 -10.79
C LEU A 50 6.18 -3.36 -11.40
N ARG A 51 7.35 -3.35 -10.77
CA ARG A 51 8.52 -2.63 -11.30
C ARG A 51 8.97 -3.20 -12.64
N MET A 52 8.99 -4.53 -12.77
CA MET A 52 9.36 -5.20 -14.01
C MET A 52 8.38 -4.89 -15.15
N ARG A 53 7.12 -4.61 -14.83
CA ARG A 53 6.11 -4.18 -15.80
C ARG A 53 6.17 -2.70 -16.12
N GLY A 54 7.16 -1.99 -15.57
CA GLY A 54 7.43 -0.59 -15.89
C GLY A 54 6.75 0.43 -14.99
N HIS A 55 6.11 0.02 -13.89
CA HIS A 55 5.56 0.98 -12.96
C HIS A 55 6.69 1.77 -12.28
N ARG A 56 6.57 3.10 -12.32
CA ARG A 56 7.68 3.99 -11.94
C ARG A 56 7.85 4.17 -10.44
N GLN A 57 6.77 4.08 -9.68
CA GLN A 57 6.82 4.34 -8.24
C GLN A 57 6.03 3.30 -7.47
N VAL A 58 6.69 2.23 -7.12
CA VAL A 58 6.13 1.14 -6.32
C VAL A 58 7.03 0.94 -5.12
N LEU A 59 6.44 0.98 -3.93
CA LEU A 59 7.17 0.85 -2.68
C LEU A 59 6.51 -0.19 -1.79
N PRO A 60 7.29 -1.01 -1.08
CA PRO A 60 6.70 -1.86 -0.05
C PRO A 60 6.26 -1.01 1.14
N LEU A 61 5.10 -1.33 1.69
CA LEU A 61 4.66 -0.74 2.96
C LEU A 61 5.19 -1.65 4.07
N PRO A 62 6.14 -1.17 4.89
CA PRO A 62 6.79 -2.03 5.90
C PRO A 62 5.83 -2.50 6.98
N SER A 63 4.89 -1.63 7.37
CA SER A 63 3.91 -1.92 8.42
C SER A 63 2.74 -0.96 8.28
N ALA A 64 1.63 -1.27 8.96
CA ALA A 64 0.48 -0.37 9.00
C ALA A 64 0.84 0.98 9.60
N GLU A 65 1.71 0.99 10.59
CA GLU A 65 2.15 2.20 11.29
C GLU A 65 2.92 3.15 10.38
N ALA A 66 3.56 2.63 9.33
CA ALA A 66 4.32 3.45 8.39
C ALA A 66 3.42 4.19 7.38
N LEU A 67 2.15 3.80 7.25
CA LEU A 67 1.27 4.33 6.22
C LEU A 67 1.08 5.85 6.30
N PRO A 68 0.76 6.44 7.46
CA PRO A 68 0.55 7.89 7.50
C PRO A 68 1.77 8.69 7.07
N SER A 69 2.95 8.32 7.54
CA SER A 69 4.19 9.04 7.19
C SER A 69 4.50 8.92 5.70
N MET A 70 4.32 7.74 5.12
CA MET A 70 4.56 7.53 3.70
C MET A 70 3.58 8.31 2.83
N VAL A 71 2.30 8.32 3.21
CA VAL A 71 1.29 9.10 2.48
C VAL A 71 1.62 10.59 2.57
N ARG A 72 1.96 11.08 3.76
CA ARG A 72 2.36 12.48 3.93
C ARG A 72 3.51 12.86 2.99
N ASP A 73 4.51 11.99 2.87
CA ASP A 73 5.70 12.28 2.08
C ASP A 73 5.45 12.18 0.56
N LEU A 74 4.50 11.36 0.14
CA LEU A 74 4.28 11.03 -1.27
C LEU A 74 3.10 11.78 -1.89
N ALA A 75 2.06 12.07 -1.11
CA ALA A 75 0.85 12.69 -1.62
C ALA A 75 0.91 14.21 -1.56
N GLN A 76 0.22 14.85 -2.50
CA GLN A 76 0.04 16.29 -2.55
C GLN A 76 -1.43 16.63 -2.25
N PRO A 77 -1.72 17.88 -1.79
CA PRO A 77 -3.11 18.30 -1.65
C PRO A 77 -3.88 18.11 -2.95
N GLY A 78 -5.06 17.51 -2.86
CA GLY A 78 -5.87 17.20 -4.03
C GLY A 78 -5.69 15.78 -4.57
N ASP A 79 -4.68 15.05 -4.11
CA ASP A 79 -4.48 13.66 -4.51
C ASP A 79 -5.51 12.75 -3.86
N PHE A 80 -5.82 11.65 -4.54
CA PHE A 80 -6.64 10.58 -3.99
C PHE A 80 -5.74 9.49 -3.40
N VAL A 81 -6.08 9.03 -2.20
CA VAL A 81 -5.46 7.87 -1.58
C VAL A 81 -6.51 6.78 -1.50
N VAL A 82 -6.31 5.71 -2.27
CA VAL A 82 -7.25 4.60 -2.36
C VAL A 82 -6.63 3.38 -1.70
N CYS A 83 -7.31 2.82 -0.72
CA CYS A 83 -6.88 1.62 -0.03
C CYS A 83 -7.70 0.43 -0.52
N LEU A 84 -7.02 -0.57 -1.08
CA LEU A 84 -7.66 -1.74 -1.67
C LEU A 84 -7.30 -2.99 -0.88
N GLY A 85 -8.30 -3.76 -0.50
CA GLY A 85 -8.11 -5.00 0.22
C GLY A 85 -9.34 -5.39 1.01
N ALA A 86 -9.38 -6.65 1.41
CA ALA A 86 -10.51 -7.23 2.17
C ALA A 86 -10.13 -7.56 3.61
N GLY A 87 -8.92 -7.26 4.03
CA GLY A 87 -8.42 -7.54 5.37
C GLY A 87 -8.47 -6.32 6.30
N ASN A 88 -7.47 -6.21 7.15
CA ASN A 88 -7.41 -5.15 8.16
C ASN A 88 -7.06 -3.76 7.59
N ILE A 89 -6.78 -3.66 6.30
CA ILE A 89 -6.53 -2.37 5.65
C ILE A 89 -7.74 -1.43 5.76
N THR A 90 -8.94 -1.95 5.92
CA THR A 90 -10.13 -1.13 6.14
C THR A 90 -9.97 -0.25 7.39
N ALA A 91 -9.44 -0.82 8.47
CA ALA A 91 -9.17 -0.06 9.68
C ALA A 91 -8.10 1.01 9.46
N TRP A 92 -7.06 0.70 8.68
CA TRP A 92 -6.00 1.65 8.35
C TRP A 92 -6.54 2.83 7.54
N ALA A 93 -7.39 2.54 6.56
CA ALA A 93 -8.00 3.56 5.72
C ALA A 93 -8.89 4.50 6.54
N ASN A 94 -9.67 3.94 7.45
CA ASN A 94 -10.55 4.72 8.32
C ASN A 94 -9.77 5.60 9.30
N ALA A 95 -8.61 5.14 9.76
CA ALA A 95 -7.78 5.90 10.69
C ALA A 95 -6.92 6.95 10.01
N LEU A 96 -6.63 6.79 8.72
CA LEU A 96 -5.64 7.61 8.00
C LEU A 96 -5.93 9.12 8.05
N PRO A 97 -7.15 9.61 7.81
CA PRO A 97 -7.39 11.06 7.86
C PRO A 97 -7.01 11.67 9.21
N GLY A 98 -7.40 11.03 10.32
CA GLY A 98 -7.06 11.52 11.66
C GLY A 98 -5.57 11.45 11.94
N GLU A 99 -4.90 10.42 11.48
CA GLU A 99 -3.46 10.27 11.66
C GLU A 99 -2.68 11.30 10.84
N LEU A 100 -3.12 11.60 9.63
CA LEU A 100 -2.53 12.66 8.80
C LEU A 100 -2.72 14.02 9.45
N ASP A 101 -3.89 14.30 10.01
CA ASP A 101 -4.15 15.55 10.71
C ASP A 101 -3.17 15.74 11.89
N LYS A 102 -2.89 14.68 12.63
CA LYS A 102 -1.92 14.74 13.74
C LYS A 102 -0.52 15.06 13.23
N LEU A 103 -0.10 14.47 12.12
CA LEU A 103 1.21 14.74 11.55
C LEU A 103 1.31 16.17 11.02
N HIS A 104 0.32 16.62 10.29
CA HIS A 104 0.28 17.99 9.76
C HIS A 104 0.18 19.02 10.87
N GLY A 105 -0.63 18.75 11.87
CA GLY A 105 -0.75 19.63 13.04
C GLY A 105 0.59 19.83 13.74
N THR A 106 1.34 18.73 13.93
CA THR A 106 2.67 18.77 14.55
C THR A 106 3.65 19.57 13.69
N GLU A 107 3.66 19.29 12.39
CA GLU A 107 4.54 19.99 11.44
C GLU A 107 4.16 21.47 11.32
N GLY A 108 2.88 21.75 11.19
CA GLY A 108 2.38 23.10 11.14
C GLY A 108 2.79 23.92 12.37
N GLY A 109 2.72 23.30 13.55
CA GLY A 109 3.17 23.93 14.79
C GLY A 109 4.65 24.25 14.79
N LYS A 110 5.47 23.39 14.20
CA LYS A 110 6.92 23.61 14.10
C LYS A 110 7.29 24.73 13.12
N ASN A 111 6.53 24.86 12.06
CA ASN A 111 6.84 25.76 10.96
C ASN A 111 6.20 27.14 11.12
N ARG A 112 5.41 27.32 12.14
CA ARG A 112 4.78 28.56 12.47
C ARG A 112 5.57 29.31 13.57
#